data_1208c5621f58bf7c63aef667aebc8207
#
_entry.id   1208c5621f58bf7c63aef667aebc8207
#
_cell.length_a   1.000
_cell.length_b   1.000
_cell.length_c   1.000
_cell.angle_alpha   90.00
_cell.angle_beta   90.00
_cell.angle_gamma   90.00
#
_symmetry.space_group_name_H-M   'P 1'
#
loop_
_entity.id
_entity.type
_entity.pdbx_description
1 polymer ?
#
loop_
_entity_poly.entity_id
_entity_poly.type
_entity_poly.pdbx_seq_one_letter_code
_entity_poly.pdbx_strand_id
1 'polypeptide(L)'
;LAWEGDDSEWGAYEAFHNYSETDHLLKEAFVDECVAASGAGLVWDIGCNTGQFSRIAARHARQVLAMDLDHFAVERLYRAIREERQDNILTLVQNVADPSPNWGWRNRERSDLGSRARPDLILCLALIHHVVISANIPLDEFVDWLAGLTDQLVIEFVSRADDKVKTLLRNKQDKYADYSLERLEAALGRHYRVRRRQTLQSGNRH
;
A
#
# COMPACT_ATOMS: atom_id res chain seq x y z
N LEU A 1 21.97 -21.34 -9.05
CA LEU A 1 20.58 -21.70 -9.33
C LEU A 1 19.91 -20.41 -9.87
N ALA A 2 19.70 -20.35 -11.20
CA ALA A 2 18.84 -19.34 -11.80
C ALA A 2 17.41 -19.81 -11.55
N TRP A 3 16.62 -19.02 -10.82
CA TRP A 3 15.21 -19.27 -10.65
C TRP A 3 14.45 -18.53 -11.76
N GLU A 4 13.77 -19.29 -12.61
CA GLU A 4 12.88 -18.77 -13.64
C GLU A 4 11.46 -18.89 -13.07
N GLY A 5 10.94 -17.80 -12.52
CA GLY A 5 9.57 -17.73 -12.02
C GLY A 5 8.59 -17.37 -13.13
N ASP A 6 7.45 -18.04 -13.16
CA ASP A 6 6.32 -17.64 -13.98
C ASP A 6 5.75 -16.29 -13.50
N ASP A 7 5.19 -15.52 -14.43
CA ASP A 7 4.52 -14.25 -14.11
C ASP A 7 3.31 -14.51 -13.18
N SER A 8 3.27 -13.83 -12.04
CA SER A 8 2.08 -13.83 -11.19
C SER A 8 0.93 -13.04 -11.84
N GLU A 9 -0.32 -13.31 -11.42
CA GLU A 9 -1.49 -12.47 -11.81
C GLU A 9 -1.26 -10.98 -11.53
N TRP A 10 -0.41 -10.65 -10.56
CA TRP A 10 -0.08 -9.29 -10.13
C TRP A 10 1.13 -8.69 -10.87
N GLY A 11 2.03 -9.53 -11.42
CA GLY A 11 3.19 -9.08 -12.19
C GLY A 11 2.82 -8.46 -13.54
N ALA A 12 1.68 -8.89 -14.14
CA ALA A 12 1.07 -8.27 -15.30
C ALA A 12 0.30 -6.97 -14.97
N TYR A 13 0.21 -6.59 -13.68
CA TYR A 13 -0.58 -5.46 -13.19
C TYR A 13 -0.08 -4.10 -13.74
N GLU A 14 1.21 -3.94 -13.99
CA GLU A 14 1.76 -2.74 -14.64
C GLU A 14 1.27 -2.58 -16.08
N ALA A 15 1.04 -3.69 -16.80
CA ALA A 15 0.52 -3.68 -18.17
C ALA A 15 -1.01 -3.47 -18.24
N PHE A 16 -1.73 -3.65 -17.12
CA PHE A 16 -3.20 -3.61 -17.03
C PHE A 16 -3.73 -2.73 -15.90
N HIS A 17 -3.05 -1.64 -15.56
CA HIS A 17 -3.64 -0.68 -14.64
C HIS A 17 -4.78 0.08 -15.34
N ASN A 18 -5.95 0.15 -14.67
CA ASN A 18 -7.14 0.89 -15.14
C ASN A 18 -6.98 2.41 -14.99
N TYR A 19 -5.75 2.93 -14.98
CA TYR A 19 -5.50 4.35 -14.97
C TYR A 19 -5.39 4.86 -16.40
N SER A 20 -6.02 5.99 -16.68
CA SER A 20 -5.59 6.78 -17.83
C SER A 20 -4.18 7.30 -17.57
N GLU A 21 -3.42 7.60 -18.61
CA GLU A 21 -2.09 8.21 -18.50
C GLU A 21 -2.16 9.48 -17.63
N THR A 22 -3.21 10.27 -17.80
CA THR A 22 -3.44 11.49 -17.01
C THR A 22 -3.68 11.19 -15.54
N ASP A 23 -4.51 10.19 -15.20
CA ASP A 23 -4.75 9.78 -13.80
C ASP A 23 -3.48 9.28 -13.14
N HIS A 24 -2.65 8.57 -13.90
CA HIS A 24 -1.38 8.08 -13.42
C HIS A 24 -0.43 9.21 -13.03
N LEU A 25 -0.24 10.18 -13.94
CA LEU A 25 0.59 11.37 -13.69
C LEU A 25 0.06 12.21 -12.52
N LEU A 26 -1.26 12.38 -12.42
CA LEU A 26 -1.89 13.10 -11.30
C LEU A 26 -1.61 12.40 -9.96
N LYS A 27 -1.71 11.08 -9.92
CA LYS A 27 -1.42 10.30 -8.72
C LYS A 27 0.06 10.40 -8.35
N GLU A 28 0.98 10.27 -9.32
CA GLU A 28 2.41 10.43 -9.08
C GLU A 28 2.74 11.80 -8.49
N ALA A 29 2.25 12.87 -9.10
CA ALA A 29 2.47 14.22 -8.63
C ALA A 29 1.91 14.44 -7.21
N PHE A 30 0.70 13.93 -6.94
CA PHE A 30 0.10 14.04 -5.63
C PHE A 30 0.92 13.32 -4.55
N VAL A 31 1.36 12.08 -4.81
CA VAL A 31 2.18 11.31 -3.87
C VAL A 31 3.53 11.98 -3.66
N ASP A 32 4.20 12.42 -4.74
CA ASP A 32 5.49 13.13 -4.67
C ASP A 32 5.41 14.36 -3.75
N GLU A 33 4.40 15.21 -3.97
CA GLU A 33 4.16 16.40 -3.16
C GLU A 33 3.82 16.07 -1.69
N CYS A 34 3.03 15.00 -1.45
CA CYS A 34 2.68 14.59 -0.10
C CYS A 34 3.90 14.08 0.66
N VAL A 35 4.74 13.25 0.03
CA VAL A 35 5.97 12.75 0.65
C VAL A 35 6.95 13.88 0.91
N ALA A 36 7.18 14.77 -0.07
CA ALA A 36 8.05 15.94 0.09
C ALA A 36 7.61 16.83 1.26
N ALA A 37 6.30 17.07 1.40
CA ALA A 37 5.75 17.91 2.46
C ALA A 37 5.74 17.23 3.85
N SER A 38 5.83 15.90 3.92
CA SER A 38 5.74 15.14 5.17
C SER A 38 6.97 15.30 6.06
N GLY A 39 8.15 15.53 5.47
CA GLY A 39 9.43 15.51 6.16
C GLY A 39 9.82 14.13 6.71
N ALA A 40 9.19 13.06 6.21
CA ALA A 40 9.38 11.70 6.70
C ALA A 40 10.82 11.20 6.47
N GLY A 41 11.44 10.67 7.52
CA GLY A 41 12.72 9.96 7.42
C GLY A 41 12.56 8.49 7.06
N LEU A 42 11.51 7.84 7.56
CA LEU A 42 11.15 6.46 7.26
C LEU A 42 9.74 6.41 6.66
N VAL A 43 9.62 5.93 5.44
CA VAL A 43 8.34 5.69 4.77
C VAL A 43 8.09 4.20 4.63
N TRP A 44 6.89 3.74 4.94
CA TRP A 44 6.42 2.41 4.55
C TRP A 44 5.49 2.54 3.34
N ASP A 45 5.80 1.81 2.27
CA ASP A 45 4.94 1.65 1.09
C ASP A 45 4.32 0.25 1.15
N ILE A 46 3.07 0.18 1.60
CA ILE A 46 2.35 -1.09 1.78
C ILE A 46 1.49 -1.40 0.56
N GLY A 47 1.73 -2.57 -0.07
CA GLY A 47 1.20 -2.90 -1.38
C GLY A 47 1.99 -2.22 -2.49
N CYS A 48 3.32 -2.25 -2.39
CA CYS A 48 4.22 -1.49 -3.25
C CYS A 48 4.26 -1.96 -4.71
N ASN A 49 3.78 -3.16 -5.02
CA ASN A 49 3.93 -3.80 -6.32
C ASN A 49 5.39 -3.76 -6.78
N THR A 50 5.69 -3.30 -7.98
CA THR A 50 7.05 -3.14 -8.53
C THR A 50 7.77 -1.88 -8.07
N GLY A 51 7.20 -1.15 -7.10
CA GLY A 51 7.88 -0.09 -6.35
C GLY A 51 7.90 1.29 -6.98
N GLN A 52 6.96 1.60 -7.87
CA GLN A 52 6.87 2.92 -8.49
C GLN A 52 6.79 4.03 -7.44
N PHE A 53 5.85 3.91 -6.49
CA PHE A 53 5.66 4.92 -5.43
C PHE A 53 6.74 4.83 -4.36
N SER A 54 7.33 3.65 -4.15
CA SER A 54 8.52 3.50 -3.30
C SER A 54 9.70 4.34 -3.83
N ARG A 55 9.90 4.37 -5.17
CA ARG A 55 10.95 5.19 -5.80
C ARG A 55 10.67 6.69 -5.69
N ILE A 56 9.40 7.08 -5.80
CA ILE A 56 8.99 8.47 -5.56
C ILE A 56 9.30 8.85 -4.11
N ALA A 57 8.89 8.02 -3.15
CA ALA A 57 9.16 8.26 -1.75
C ALA A 57 10.66 8.32 -1.43
N ALA A 58 11.47 7.49 -2.07
CA ALA A 58 12.93 7.43 -1.87
C ALA A 58 13.68 8.69 -2.31
N ARG A 59 13.05 9.57 -3.10
CA ARG A 59 13.63 10.88 -3.47
C ARG A 59 13.65 11.85 -2.28
N HIS A 60 12.74 11.66 -1.32
CA HIS A 60 12.50 12.59 -0.23
C HIS A 60 12.82 11.99 1.14
N ALA A 61 12.65 10.67 1.29
CA ALA A 61 12.87 9.97 2.55
C ALA A 61 14.29 9.41 2.65
N ARG A 62 14.79 9.33 3.89
CA ARG A 62 16.07 8.67 4.16
C ARG A 62 16.01 7.17 3.88
N GLN A 63 14.89 6.53 4.19
CA GLN A 63 14.67 5.10 4.04
C GLN A 63 13.22 4.81 3.64
N VAL A 64 13.04 3.88 2.73
CA VAL A 64 11.73 3.35 2.35
C VAL A 64 11.70 1.86 2.60
N LEU A 65 10.66 1.37 3.29
CA LEU A 65 10.34 -0.05 3.39
C LEU A 65 9.18 -0.34 2.42
N ALA A 66 9.50 -1.00 1.31
CA ALA A 66 8.57 -1.39 0.27
C ALA A 66 8.07 -2.81 0.51
N MET A 67 6.77 -2.99 0.75
CA MET A 67 6.17 -4.27 1.12
C MET A 67 5.07 -4.68 0.16
N ASP A 68 5.09 -5.93 -0.28
CA ASP A 68 3.97 -6.52 -1.02
C ASP A 68 3.81 -8.00 -0.67
N LEU A 69 2.59 -8.52 -0.87
CA LEU A 69 2.29 -9.94 -0.76
C LEU A 69 2.90 -10.73 -1.93
N ASP A 70 2.94 -10.10 -3.12
CA ASP A 70 3.44 -10.72 -4.34
C ASP A 70 4.97 -10.74 -4.37
N HIS A 71 5.53 -11.92 -4.11
CA HIS A 71 6.98 -12.12 -4.11
C HIS A 71 7.63 -11.87 -5.49
N PHE A 72 6.90 -12.04 -6.61
CA PHE A 72 7.43 -11.73 -7.94
C PHE A 72 7.55 -10.22 -8.16
N ALA A 73 6.56 -9.44 -7.73
CA ALA A 73 6.63 -8.00 -7.79
C ALA A 73 7.78 -7.46 -6.92
N VAL A 74 7.92 -7.98 -5.69
CA VAL A 74 9.01 -7.64 -4.78
C VAL A 74 10.37 -8.01 -5.35
N GLU A 75 10.50 -9.20 -5.98
CA GLU A 75 11.75 -9.64 -6.62
C GLU A 75 12.13 -8.74 -7.80
N ARG A 76 11.18 -8.34 -8.64
CA ARG A 76 11.42 -7.38 -9.73
C ARG A 76 11.94 -6.05 -9.18
N LEU A 77 11.27 -5.52 -8.16
CA LEU A 77 11.72 -4.30 -7.49
C LEU A 77 13.15 -4.47 -6.94
N TYR A 78 13.41 -5.58 -6.22
CA TYR A 78 14.73 -5.86 -5.65
C TYR A 78 15.82 -5.86 -6.72
N ARG A 79 15.61 -6.55 -7.85
CA ARG A 79 16.59 -6.59 -8.95
C ARG A 79 16.82 -5.21 -9.53
N ALA A 80 15.74 -4.47 -9.81
CA ALA A 80 15.83 -3.15 -10.40
C ALA A 80 16.60 -2.16 -9.50
N ILE A 81 16.29 -2.08 -8.20
CA ILE A 81 17.02 -1.19 -7.28
C ILE A 81 18.50 -1.60 -7.10
N ARG A 82 18.79 -2.90 -7.20
CA ARG A 82 20.19 -3.39 -7.18
C ARG A 82 20.97 -2.94 -8.41
N GLU A 83 20.40 -3.05 -9.61
CA GLU A 83 20.99 -2.60 -10.86
C GLU A 83 21.19 -1.08 -10.87
N GLU A 84 20.23 -0.33 -10.37
CA GLU A 84 20.25 1.13 -10.25
C GLU A 84 21.11 1.64 -9.08
N ARG A 85 21.60 0.75 -8.23
CA ARG A 85 22.34 1.08 -7.00
C ARG A 85 21.57 2.00 -6.06
N GLN A 86 20.24 1.81 -6.02
CA GLN A 86 19.36 2.49 -5.07
C GLN A 86 19.49 1.82 -3.70
N ASP A 87 20.06 2.50 -2.71
CA ASP A 87 20.43 1.92 -1.41
C ASP A 87 19.48 2.26 -0.25
N ASN A 88 18.53 3.18 -0.50
CA ASN A 88 17.59 3.62 0.51
C ASN A 88 16.18 2.99 0.38
N ILE A 89 16.03 1.92 -0.43
CA ILE A 89 14.79 1.13 -0.49
C ILE A 89 15.09 -0.29 0.00
N LEU A 90 14.40 -0.72 1.04
CA LEU A 90 14.40 -2.10 1.50
C LEU A 90 13.11 -2.78 1.04
N THR A 91 13.24 -3.90 0.32
CA THR A 91 12.10 -4.68 -0.16
C THR A 91 11.77 -5.81 0.81
N LEU A 92 10.47 -6.06 1.04
CA LEU A 92 10.01 -7.10 1.93
C LEU A 92 8.77 -7.79 1.35
N VAL A 93 8.82 -9.12 1.23
CA VAL A 93 7.60 -9.91 0.97
C VAL A 93 6.81 -9.99 2.27
N GLN A 94 5.67 -9.31 2.31
CA GLN A 94 4.85 -9.23 3.51
C GLN A 94 3.36 -9.11 3.18
N ASN A 95 2.56 -10.00 3.75
CA ASN A 95 1.12 -9.85 3.75
C ASN A 95 0.70 -8.96 4.92
N VAL A 96 0.18 -7.76 4.64
CA VAL A 96 -0.28 -6.84 5.70
C VAL A 96 -1.58 -7.28 6.37
N ALA A 97 -2.33 -8.21 5.73
CA ALA A 97 -3.50 -8.84 6.32
C ALA A 97 -3.15 -10.03 7.25
N ASP A 98 -1.90 -10.49 7.19
CA ASP A 98 -1.35 -11.55 8.05
C ASP A 98 0.11 -11.22 8.34
N PRO A 99 0.39 -10.17 9.11
CA PRO A 99 1.75 -9.73 9.38
C PRO A 99 2.50 -10.72 10.26
N SER A 100 3.84 -10.75 10.11
CA SER A 100 4.71 -11.61 10.92
C SER A 100 4.50 -11.35 12.41
N PRO A 101 4.11 -12.38 13.19
CA PRO A 101 4.01 -12.26 14.65
C PRO A 101 5.40 -12.28 15.31
N ASN A 102 5.43 -12.17 16.61
CA ASN A 102 6.63 -12.44 17.38
C ASN A 102 7.04 -13.92 17.26
N TRP A 103 8.33 -14.20 17.08
CA TRP A 103 8.86 -15.53 16.82
C TRP A 103 10.06 -15.89 17.70
N GLY A 104 10.41 -17.19 17.66
CA GLY A 104 11.56 -17.76 18.34
C GLY A 104 11.26 -18.14 19.78
N TRP A 105 12.31 -18.42 20.59
CA TRP A 105 12.16 -18.87 21.96
C TRP A 105 11.34 -17.87 22.79
N ARG A 106 10.24 -18.34 23.37
CA ARG A 106 9.30 -17.55 24.17
C ARG A 106 8.69 -16.36 23.41
N ASN A 107 8.64 -16.40 22.05
CA ASN A 107 8.17 -15.31 21.17
C ASN A 107 8.93 -13.98 21.37
N ARG A 108 10.23 -14.03 21.65
CA ARG A 108 11.03 -12.84 22.00
C ARG A 108 12.29 -12.65 21.14
N GLU A 109 12.60 -13.60 20.24
CA GLU A 109 13.83 -13.52 19.43
C GLU A 109 13.65 -12.65 18.19
N ARG A 110 12.43 -12.61 17.63
CA ARG A 110 12.07 -11.78 16.49
C ARG A 110 10.78 -11.05 16.82
N SER A 111 10.83 -9.73 16.79
CA SER A 111 9.66 -8.89 17.03
C SER A 111 8.67 -8.93 15.87
N ASP A 112 7.40 -8.70 16.13
CA ASP A 112 6.39 -8.46 15.09
C ASP A 112 6.74 -7.24 14.23
N LEU A 113 6.09 -7.11 13.08
CA LEU A 113 6.37 -6.05 12.13
C LEU A 113 6.24 -4.65 12.74
N GLY A 114 5.16 -4.39 13.48
CA GLY A 114 4.87 -3.07 14.05
C GLY A 114 5.86 -2.66 15.15
N SER A 115 6.43 -3.63 15.86
CA SER A 115 7.41 -3.39 16.93
C SER A 115 8.85 -3.19 16.43
N ARG A 116 9.14 -3.50 15.15
CA ARG A 116 10.51 -3.36 14.61
C ARG A 116 10.88 -1.93 14.26
N ALA A 117 9.94 -1.18 13.75
CA ALA A 117 10.13 0.23 13.41
C ALA A 117 8.78 0.92 13.32
N ARG A 118 8.73 2.20 13.68
CA ARG A 118 7.57 3.06 13.49
C ARG A 118 7.84 3.98 12.29
N PRO A 119 7.06 3.90 11.20
CA PRO A 119 7.23 4.80 10.07
C PRO A 119 6.75 6.21 10.41
N ASP A 120 7.39 7.22 9.81
CA ASP A 120 6.94 8.60 9.88
C ASP A 120 5.75 8.83 8.94
N LEU A 121 5.67 8.05 7.85
CA LEU A 121 4.60 8.10 6.84
C LEU A 121 4.33 6.70 6.31
N ILE A 122 3.05 6.38 6.10
CA ILE A 122 2.64 5.20 5.35
C ILE A 122 1.99 5.63 4.02
N LEU A 123 2.39 4.99 2.93
CA LEU A 123 1.68 4.98 1.66
C LEU A 123 0.83 3.71 1.60
N CYS A 124 -0.49 3.86 1.42
CA CYS A 124 -1.46 2.77 1.27
C CYS A 124 -2.27 3.01 -0.01
N LEU A 125 -1.67 2.71 -1.16
CA LEU A 125 -2.18 3.09 -2.46
C LEU A 125 -2.83 1.89 -3.16
N ALA A 126 -4.12 2.02 -3.54
CA ALA A 126 -4.90 0.95 -4.19
C ALA A 126 -4.86 -0.41 -3.46
N LEU A 127 -4.73 -0.41 -2.13
CA LEU A 127 -4.61 -1.62 -1.31
C LEU A 127 -5.87 -1.92 -0.48
N ILE A 128 -6.58 -0.90 0.00
CA ILE A 128 -7.65 -1.04 0.99
C ILE A 128 -8.76 -2.02 0.56
N HIS A 129 -9.12 -2.06 -0.73
CA HIS A 129 -10.12 -2.99 -1.24
C HIS A 129 -9.65 -4.46 -1.17
N HIS A 130 -8.36 -4.71 -1.28
CA HIS A 130 -7.80 -6.06 -1.09
C HIS A 130 -7.84 -6.47 0.38
N VAL A 131 -7.53 -5.57 1.30
CA VAL A 131 -7.58 -5.84 2.73
C VAL A 131 -9.02 -6.07 3.19
N VAL A 132 -9.94 -5.16 2.84
CA VAL A 132 -11.33 -5.22 3.31
C VAL A 132 -12.12 -6.32 2.61
N ILE A 133 -12.05 -6.39 1.26
CA ILE A 133 -12.90 -7.30 0.49
C ILE A 133 -12.25 -8.68 0.31
N SER A 134 -10.96 -8.75 -0.03
CA SER A 134 -10.31 -10.04 -0.28
C SER A 134 -9.94 -10.74 1.02
N ALA A 135 -9.31 -10.04 1.96
CA ALA A 135 -8.87 -10.59 3.24
C ALA A 135 -9.96 -10.57 4.34
N ASN A 136 -11.11 -9.91 4.11
CA ASN A 136 -12.23 -9.78 5.07
C ASN A 136 -11.86 -9.08 6.38
N ILE A 137 -10.91 -8.16 6.35
CA ILE A 137 -10.58 -7.35 7.52
C ILE A 137 -11.54 -6.15 7.57
N PRO A 138 -12.24 -5.91 8.68
CA PRO A 138 -13.12 -4.75 8.82
C PRO A 138 -12.36 -3.45 8.56
N LEU A 139 -12.98 -2.51 7.83
CA LEU A 139 -12.36 -1.25 7.44
C LEU A 139 -11.87 -0.46 8.65
N ASP A 140 -12.67 -0.41 9.71
CA ASP A 140 -12.31 0.29 10.94
C ASP A 140 -11.06 -0.30 11.61
N GLU A 141 -10.98 -1.63 11.70
CA GLU A 141 -9.83 -2.34 12.28
C GLU A 141 -8.55 -2.07 11.50
N PHE A 142 -8.64 -2.01 10.15
CA PHE A 142 -7.50 -1.69 9.33
C PHE A 142 -7.03 -0.24 9.52
N VAL A 143 -7.97 0.71 9.61
CA VAL A 143 -7.65 2.13 9.89
C VAL A 143 -7.06 2.29 11.29
N ASP A 144 -7.61 1.62 12.30
CA ASP A 144 -7.11 1.65 13.68
C ASP A 144 -5.68 1.07 13.76
N TRP A 145 -5.40 -0.01 12.99
CA TRP A 145 -4.05 -0.57 12.89
C TRP A 145 -3.06 0.41 12.25
N LEU A 146 -3.44 1.07 11.14
CA LEU A 146 -2.59 2.10 10.51
C LEU A 146 -2.29 3.25 11.47
N ALA A 147 -3.30 3.70 12.22
CA ALA A 147 -3.15 4.78 13.20
C ALA A 147 -2.24 4.38 14.38
N GLY A 148 -2.21 3.11 14.73
CA GLY A 148 -1.26 2.56 15.71
C GLY A 148 0.20 2.64 15.25
N LEU A 149 0.43 2.67 13.93
CA LEU A 149 1.78 2.66 13.34
C LEU A 149 2.32 4.05 13.01
N THR A 150 1.47 4.98 12.53
CA THR A 150 1.93 6.29 12.06
C THR A 150 0.91 7.39 12.31
N ASP A 151 1.41 8.62 12.43
CA ASP A 151 0.60 9.83 12.51
C ASP A 151 0.36 10.49 11.14
N GLN A 152 1.03 9.99 10.06
CA GLN A 152 0.89 10.50 8.71
C GLN A 152 0.59 9.37 7.72
N LEU A 153 -0.44 9.58 6.90
CA LEU A 153 -0.93 8.57 5.97
C LEU A 153 -1.28 9.21 4.63
N VAL A 154 -0.86 8.58 3.54
CA VAL A 154 -1.39 8.79 2.19
C VAL A 154 -2.14 7.52 1.82
N ILE A 155 -3.45 7.62 1.64
CA ILE A 155 -4.32 6.47 1.35
C ILE A 155 -5.14 6.72 0.09
N GLU A 156 -5.24 5.70 -0.76
CA GLU A 156 -6.12 5.74 -1.93
C GLU A 156 -7.31 4.81 -1.73
N PHE A 157 -8.51 5.39 -1.83
CA PHE A 157 -9.76 4.64 -1.87
C PHE A 157 -10.12 4.32 -3.33
N VAL A 158 -10.37 3.04 -3.59
CA VAL A 158 -10.87 2.54 -4.88
C VAL A 158 -12.33 2.19 -4.71
N SER A 159 -13.21 2.89 -5.43
CA SER A 159 -14.65 2.74 -5.25
C SER A 159 -15.18 1.40 -5.77
N ARG A 160 -16.40 1.04 -5.34
CA ARG A 160 -17.11 -0.16 -5.84
C ARG A 160 -17.43 -0.10 -7.34
N ALA A 161 -17.39 1.09 -7.94
CA ALA A 161 -17.59 1.28 -9.38
C ALA A 161 -16.37 0.87 -10.23
N ASP A 162 -15.20 0.71 -9.62
CA ASP A 162 -13.99 0.20 -10.29
C ASP A 162 -14.17 -1.27 -10.69
N ASP A 163 -13.73 -1.63 -11.90
CA ASP A 163 -13.96 -2.97 -12.46
C ASP A 163 -13.20 -4.07 -11.71
N LYS A 164 -12.07 -3.75 -11.09
CA LYS A 164 -11.35 -4.70 -10.24
C LYS A 164 -12.13 -4.97 -8.96
N VAL A 165 -12.68 -3.92 -8.33
CA VAL A 165 -13.53 -4.08 -7.14
C VAL A 165 -14.80 -4.86 -7.47
N LYS A 166 -15.45 -4.58 -8.61
CA LYS A 166 -16.58 -5.38 -9.11
C LYS A 166 -16.22 -6.87 -9.27
N THR A 167 -15.02 -7.14 -9.79
CA THR A 167 -14.54 -8.52 -9.94
C THR A 167 -14.35 -9.20 -8.58
N LEU A 168 -13.79 -8.51 -7.59
CA LEU A 168 -13.64 -9.04 -6.23
C LEU A 168 -14.99 -9.32 -5.55
N LEU A 169 -16.01 -8.53 -5.87
CA LEU A 169 -17.36 -8.66 -5.28
C LEU A 169 -18.23 -9.70 -6.00
N ARG A 170 -17.90 -10.09 -7.26
CA ARG A 170 -18.76 -10.91 -8.14
C ARG A 170 -19.29 -12.18 -7.50
N ASN A 171 -18.48 -12.87 -6.70
CA ASN A 171 -18.82 -14.13 -6.06
C ASN A 171 -19.02 -14.01 -4.54
N LYS A 172 -19.13 -12.79 -4.03
CA LYS A 172 -19.35 -12.53 -2.60
C LYS A 172 -20.77 -12.04 -2.38
N GLN A 173 -21.44 -12.59 -1.36
CA GLN A 173 -22.69 -11.99 -0.87
C GLN A 173 -22.38 -10.54 -0.46
N ASP A 174 -23.33 -9.61 -0.64
CA ASP A 174 -23.11 -8.20 -0.33
C ASP A 174 -22.98 -7.95 1.19
N LYS A 175 -21.85 -8.39 1.73
CA LYS A 175 -21.44 -8.15 3.12
C LYS A 175 -20.60 -6.86 3.25
N TYR A 176 -20.37 -6.17 2.15
CA TYR A 176 -19.50 -5.00 2.07
C TYR A 176 -20.28 -3.74 1.69
N ALA A 177 -21.57 -3.66 2.11
CA ALA A 177 -22.40 -2.49 1.86
C ALA A 177 -21.81 -1.21 2.49
N ASP A 178 -21.06 -1.37 3.56
CA ASP A 178 -20.35 -0.32 4.29
C ASP A 178 -18.98 0.04 3.69
N TYR A 179 -18.50 -0.67 2.65
CA TYR A 179 -17.29 -0.28 1.92
C TYR A 179 -17.60 0.91 1.03
N SER A 180 -17.49 2.11 1.59
CA SER A 180 -17.73 3.39 0.92
C SER A 180 -16.69 4.43 1.31
N LEU A 181 -16.57 5.50 0.50
CA LEU A 181 -15.66 6.60 0.79
C LEU A 181 -16.06 7.31 2.09
N GLU A 182 -17.35 7.52 2.30
CA GLU A 182 -17.89 8.15 3.51
C GLU A 182 -17.54 7.37 4.77
N ARG A 183 -17.61 6.04 4.69
CA ARG A 183 -17.23 5.17 5.81
C ARG A 183 -15.74 5.22 6.09
N LEU A 184 -14.91 5.22 5.03
CA LEU A 184 -13.45 5.40 5.18
C LEU A 184 -13.14 6.76 5.81
N GLU A 185 -13.73 7.83 5.33
CA GLU A 185 -13.51 9.18 5.88
C GLU A 185 -13.92 9.29 7.34
N ALA A 186 -15.04 8.67 7.71
CA ALA A 186 -15.50 8.61 9.09
C ALA A 186 -14.50 7.84 9.98
N ALA A 187 -13.97 6.70 9.50
CA ALA A 187 -12.96 5.94 10.21
C ALA A 187 -11.65 6.72 10.35
N LEU A 188 -11.15 7.31 9.26
CA LEU A 188 -9.94 8.14 9.28
C LEU A 188 -10.08 9.35 10.21
N GLY A 189 -11.27 9.98 10.24
CA GLY A 189 -11.54 11.17 11.06
C GLY A 189 -11.43 10.95 12.58
N ARG A 190 -11.41 9.69 13.05
CA ARG A 190 -11.15 9.36 14.46
C ARG A 190 -9.68 9.54 14.84
N HIS A 191 -8.75 9.41 13.88
CA HIS A 191 -7.30 9.37 14.13
C HIS A 191 -6.53 10.44 13.39
N TYR A 192 -7.01 10.86 12.22
CA TYR A 192 -6.29 11.74 11.32
C TYR A 192 -7.10 12.99 10.98
N ARG A 193 -6.40 14.06 10.65
CA ARG A 193 -6.98 15.24 9.98
C ARG A 193 -6.62 15.20 8.51
N VAL A 194 -7.62 15.17 7.62
CA VAL A 194 -7.40 15.28 6.18
C VAL A 194 -6.77 16.64 5.86
N ARG A 195 -5.59 16.64 5.26
CA ARG A 195 -4.85 17.86 4.85
C ARG A 195 -5.02 18.15 3.38
N ARG A 196 -5.05 17.09 2.56
CA ARG A 196 -5.16 17.18 1.10
C ARG A 196 -6.06 16.07 0.60
N ARG A 197 -6.74 16.34 -0.51
CA ARG A 197 -7.61 15.39 -1.18
C ARG A 197 -7.46 15.58 -2.68
N GLN A 198 -7.43 14.48 -3.41
CA GLN A 198 -7.41 14.43 -4.86
C GLN A 198 -8.40 13.36 -5.32
N THR A 199 -9.30 13.72 -6.23
CA THR A 199 -10.10 12.76 -6.97
C THR A 199 -9.50 12.63 -8.36
N LEU A 200 -9.24 11.42 -8.83
CA LEU A 200 -8.75 11.18 -10.19
C LEU A 200 -9.88 11.40 -11.21
N GLN A 201 -9.51 11.66 -12.46
CA GLN A 201 -10.50 11.99 -13.51
C GLN A 201 -11.49 10.87 -13.78
N SER A 202 -11.09 9.60 -13.56
CA SER A 202 -11.97 8.43 -13.62
C SER A 202 -13.16 8.52 -12.65
N GLY A 203 -13.08 9.34 -11.58
CA GLY A 203 -14.09 9.49 -10.53
C GLY A 203 -14.19 8.26 -9.59
N ASN A 204 -13.44 7.21 -9.84
CA ASN A 204 -13.49 5.96 -9.10
C ASN A 204 -12.42 5.85 -8.01
N ARG A 205 -11.52 6.82 -7.92
CA ARG A 205 -10.35 6.80 -7.04
C ARG A 205 -10.16 8.15 -6.35
N HIS A 206 -9.96 8.09 -5.05
CA HIS A 206 -9.89 9.25 -4.17
C HIS A 206 -8.71 9.16 -3.22
#